data_ac1f59a01223cae6b1d051b5c1975f83
#
_entry.id   ac1f59a01223cae6b1d051b5c1975f83
#
_cell.length_a   1.000
_cell.length_b   1.000
_cell.length_c   1.000
_cell.angle_alpha   90.00
_cell.angle_beta   90.00
_cell.angle_gamma   90.00
#
_symmetry.space_group_name_H-M   'P 1'
#
loop_
_entity.id
_entity.type
_entity.pdbx_description
1 polymer ?
#
loop_
_entity_poly.entity_id
_entity_poly.type
_entity_poly.pdbx_seq_one_letter_code
_entity_poly.pdbx_strand_id
1 'polypeptide(L)'
;MEIKLRDYQIECLNKINELDPGSYLINIATGLGKTVIFTNYINSISGKVLIVSHREELVKQPLKYINRSKSIEMGKLKGNLESEVVSTCIASMSRRFKKYPRNHFDVIIWDEAHHCPASSYVKLFNYFQPRLNLGFTATPNRNDKVRLDKFFDKIIFKYGLLKGIRNNYLSNIQCKRVYVKMDLSKVKTRSGDYQIQDLEQELIDSENAKSIGEIYKKHAVGSTLIFGATVGHCEEIQKYIPGSVVISAKTKNRSEIIKDFTDKKISCLINCMIFTEGTDLPLINTIIIARPTKNESLYTQMVGRGLRLHTEKDKLHLIDCIGVSNELSLITAPSLLGYDITTSKLKPKDGEIDYNVDLFDLPEIIEEREDIPDNWKINYKLVNLWAKKHNYNTHDVNWYKHSDGSFSLSLKTKKLKTSPIDELGNITFMGKTYEAQNFFDKCFKRLMDKYSDERYIWDLNIMKSWGYSPASEKQLKLINRHLPDYNSSNLNKLQANQILNKLFNS
;
A
#
# COMPACT_ATOMS: atom_id res chain seq x y z
N MET A 1 -17.32 24.62 13.88
CA MET A 1 -15.85 24.82 13.80
C MET A 1 -15.50 24.78 12.32
N GLU A 2 -15.00 25.85 11.79
CA GLU A 2 -14.50 25.88 10.41
C GLU A 2 -13.18 25.11 10.36
N ILE A 3 -13.14 24.05 9.56
CA ILE A 3 -11.91 23.24 9.39
C ILE A 3 -11.00 24.00 8.43
N LYS A 4 -9.86 24.48 8.92
CA LYS A 4 -8.84 25.06 8.06
C LYS A 4 -8.26 23.98 7.15
N LEU A 5 -8.45 24.15 5.84
CA LEU A 5 -7.90 23.23 4.84
C LEU A 5 -6.38 23.38 4.75
N ARG A 6 -5.71 22.25 4.50
CA ARG A 6 -4.27 22.17 4.22
C ARG A 6 -4.03 22.45 2.73
N ASP A 7 -2.84 22.92 2.38
CA ASP A 7 -2.51 23.34 1.00
C ASP A 7 -2.84 22.27 -0.05
N TYR A 8 -2.47 21.01 0.19
CA TYR A 8 -2.77 19.91 -0.74
C TYR A 8 -4.28 19.61 -0.83
N GLN A 9 -5.06 19.90 0.21
CA GLN A 9 -6.51 19.73 0.17
C GLN A 9 -7.15 20.81 -0.71
N ILE A 10 -6.63 22.05 -0.63
CA ILE A 10 -7.03 23.14 -1.52
C ILE A 10 -6.66 22.82 -2.96
N GLU A 11 -5.42 22.34 -3.21
CA GLU A 11 -4.97 21.90 -4.55
C GLU A 11 -5.89 20.82 -5.12
N CYS A 12 -6.25 19.83 -4.30
CA CYS A 12 -7.16 18.77 -4.69
C CYS A 12 -8.55 19.30 -5.07
N LEU A 13 -9.12 20.20 -4.25
CA LEU A 13 -10.41 20.83 -4.50
C LEU A 13 -10.41 21.66 -5.80
N ASN A 14 -9.36 22.42 -6.05
CA ASN A 14 -9.21 23.18 -7.29
C ASN A 14 -9.23 22.25 -8.51
N LYS A 15 -8.49 21.16 -8.47
CA LYS A 15 -8.51 20.14 -9.53
C LYS A 15 -9.88 19.49 -9.73
N ILE A 16 -10.63 19.24 -8.65
CA ILE A 16 -11.98 18.69 -8.75
C ILE A 16 -12.94 19.69 -9.40
N ASN A 17 -12.83 20.98 -9.07
CA ASN A 17 -13.69 22.03 -9.60
C ASN A 17 -13.50 22.29 -11.12
N GLU A 18 -12.34 21.95 -11.67
CA GLU A 18 -12.02 22.10 -13.10
C GLU A 18 -12.40 20.89 -13.95
N LEU A 19 -13.07 19.86 -13.37
CA LEU A 19 -13.37 18.62 -14.09
C LEU A 19 -14.55 18.75 -15.02
N ASP A 20 -14.36 18.25 -16.22
CA ASP A 20 -15.43 17.91 -17.15
C ASP A 20 -16.28 16.74 -16.62
N PRO A 21 -17.51 16.52 -17.12
CA PRO A 21 -18.29 15.33 -16.83
C PRO A 21 -17.48 14.04 -17.04
N GLY A 22 -17.51 13.11 -16.08
CA GLY A 22 -16.72 11.88 -16.17
C GLY A 22 -16.53 11.17 -14.84
N SER A 23 -15.61 10.22 -14.81
CA SER A 23 -15.31 9.39 -13.64
C SER A 23 -13.83 9.53 -13.26
N TYR A 24 -13.55 10.00 -12.06
CA TYR A 24 -12.20 10.38 -11.65
C TYR A 24 -11.81 9.78 -10.31
N LEU A 25 -10.55 9.39 -10.18
CA LEU A 25 -10.00 8.81 -8.96
C LEU A 25 -9.07 9.81 -8.26
N ILE A 26 -9.27 9.96 -6.96
CA ILE A 26 -8.46 10.75 -6.05
C ILE A 26 -7.74 9.78 -5.10
N ASN A 27 -6.42 9.73 -5.20
CA ASN A 27 -5.58 8.86 -4.39
C ASN A 27 -4.91 9.65 -3.27
N ILE A 28 -5.42 9.49 -2.05
CA ILE A 28 -4.89 10.18 -0.87
C ILE A 28 -4.70 9.17 0.26
N ALA A 29 -3.50 9.13 0.83
CA ALA A 29 -3.17 8.18 1.89
C ALA A 29 -4.09 8.31 3.11
N THR A 30 -4.17 7.23 3.89
CA THR A 30 -4.96 7.18 5.13
C THR A 30 -4.46 8.24 6.13
N GLY A 31 -5.38 8.88 6.85
CA GLY A 31 -5.05 9.94 7.82
C GLY A 31 -4.91 11.34 7.24
N LEU A 32 -4.95 11.51 5.93
CA LEU A 32 -4.80 12.81 5.24
C LEU A 32 -6.13 13.51 4.93
N GLY A 33 -7.24 13.08 5.51
CA GLY A 33 -8.51 13.82 5.48
C GLY A 33 -9.27 13.74 4.16
N LYS A 34 -9.35 12.57 3.51
CA LYS A 34 -10.23 12.33 2.34
C LYS A 34 -11.64 12.87 2.57
N THR A 35 -12.23 12.54 3.74
CA THR A 35 -13.57 12.99 4.13
C THR A 35 -13.69 14.51 4.18
N VAL A 36 -12.65 15.20 4.68
CA VAL A 36 -12.63 16.68 4.72
C VAL A 36 -12.68 17.27 3.31
N ILE A 37 -11.93 16.69 2.37
CA ILE A 37 -11.91 17.16 0.98
C ILE A 37 -13.28 17.00 0.34
N PHE A 38 -13.84 15.78 0.32
CA PHE A 38 -15.09 15.60 -0.39
C PHE A 38 -16.29 16.29 0.31
N THR A 39 -16.29 16.45 1.63
CA THR A 39 -17.37 17.19 2.30
C THR A 39 -17.28 18.70 2.03
N ASN A 40 -16.07 19.27 1.93
CA ASN A 40 -15.91 20.65 1.49
C ASN A 40 -16.36 20.83 0.03
N TYR A 41 -15.99 19.91 -0.86
CA TYR A 41 -16.49 19.92 -2.24
C TYR A 41 -18.03 19.86 -2.28
N ILE A 42 -18.66 18.96 -1.53
CA ILE A 42 -20.12 18.84 -1.45
C ILE A 42 -20.77 20.15 -0.99
N ASN A 43 -20.17 20.83 -0.01
CA ASN A 43 -20.69 22.11 0.50
C ASN A 43 -20.51 23.27 -0.49
N SER A 44 -19.57 23.18 -1.44
CA SER A 44 -19.28 24.24 -2.41
C SER A 44 -20.10 24.16 -3.72
N ILE A 45 -20.77 23.04 -3.96
CA ILE A 45 -21.53 22.80 -5.20
C ILE A 45 -23.03 22.86 -4.97
N SER A 46 -23.81 23.10 -6.03
CA SER A 46 -25.24 22.85 -6.12
C SER A 46 -25.52 21.44 -6.65
N GLY A 47 -26.80 21.01 -6.63
CA GLY A 47 -27.21 19.71 -7.14
C GLY A 47 -27.22 18.60 -6.09
N LYS A 48 -27.71 17.41 -6.46
CA LYS A 48 -27.88 16.27 -5.55
C LYS A 48 -26.66 15.37 -5.53
N VAL A 49 -26.24 14.95 -4.34
CA VAL A 49 -25.03 14.16 -4.14
C VAL A 49 -25.34 12.84 -3.43
N LEU A 50 -24.78 11.75 -3.94
CA LEU A 50 -24.77 10.45 -3.27
C LEU A 50 -23.36 10.16 -2.73
N ILE A 51 -23.28 9.79 -1.44
CA ILE A 51 -22.05 9.27 -0.84
C ILE A 51 -22.23 7.77 -0.62
N VAL A 52 -21.39 6.96 -1.25
CA VAL A 52 -21.41 5.50 -1.13
C VAL A 52 -20.21 5.03 -0.36
N SER A 53 -20.43 4.38 0.78
CA SER A 53 -19.40 3.81 1.62
C SER A 53 -19.64 2.31 1.81
N HIS A 54 -18.60 1.56 2.17
CA HIS A 54 -18.78 0.13 2.32
C HIS A 54 -19.16 -0.29 3.76
N ARG A 55 -18.91 0.54 4.77
CA ARG A 55 -19.24 0.30 6.18
C ARG A 55 -20.21 1.32 6.73
N GLU A 56 -21.03 0.87 7.69
CA GLU A 56 -22.06 1.70 8.33
C GLU A 56 -21.47 2.89 9.10
N GLU A 57 -20.30 2.71 9.71
CA GLU A 57 -19.62 3.76 10.46
C GLU A 57 -19.23 4.95 9.55
N LEU A 58 -18.84 4.64 8.30
CA LEU A 58 -18.44 5.63 7.30
C LEU A 58 -19.65 6.42 6.73
N VAL A 59 -20.85 5.89 6.86
CA VAL A 59 -22.07 6.58 6.36
C VAL A 59 -22.39 7.83 7.19
N LYS A 60 -22.20 7.76 8.50
CA LYS A 60 -22.59 8.87 9.42
C LYS A 60 -21.51 9.93 9.54
N GLN A 61 -20.24 9.55 9.39
CA GLN A 61 -19.09 10.43 9.63
C GLN A 61 -19.08 11.67 8.73
N PRO A 62 -19.24 11.59 7.39
CA PRO A 62 -19.24 12.76 6.51
C PRO A 62 -20.34 13.75 6.83
N LEU A 63 -21.51 13.27 7.27
CA LEU A 63 -22.66 14.11 7.52
C LEU A 63 -22.48 15.13 8.64
N LYS A 64 -21.48 14.93 9.52
CA LYS A 64 -21.12 15.90 10.55
C LYS A 64 -20.55 17.21 9.97
N TYR A 65 -19.99 17.14 8.76
CA TYR A 65 -19.30 18.24 8.09
C TYR A 65 -20.08 18.81 6.90
N ILE A 66 -21.27 18.27 6.61
CA ILE A 66 -22.14 18.71 5.51
C ILE A 66 -23.18 19.69 6.06
N ASN A 67 -23.26 20.89 5.48
CA ASN A 67 -24.16 21.95 5.90
C ASN A 67 -25.48 21.96 5.10
N ARG A 68 -25.59 21.09 4.09
CA ARG A 68 -26.74 20.99 3.19
C ARG A 68 -27.79 20.02 3.75
N SER A 69 -29.02 20.04 3.20
CA SER A 69 -30.07 19.08 3.56
C SER A 69 -29.60 17.63 3.27
N LYS A 70 -29.73 16.75 4.24
CA LYS A 70 -29.07 15.43 4.20
C LYS A 70 -29.93 14.33 4.79
N SER A 71 -29.84 13.14 4.24
CA SER A 71 -30.47 11.93 4.75
C SER A 71 -29.59 10.69 4.66
N ILE A 72 -29.99 9.63 5.36
CA ILE A 72 -29.27 8.35 5.40
C ILE A 72 -30.15 7.26 4.80
N GLU A 73 -29.59 6.52 3.82
CA GLU A 73 -30.20 5.30 3.27
C GLU A 73 -29.44 4.07 3.79
N MET A 74 -29.81 3.56 4.97
CA MET A 74 -29.09 2.47 5.62
C MET A 74 -29.96 1.71 6.63
N GLY A 75 -29.97 0.38 6.57
CA GLY A 75 -30.73 -0.46 7.50
C GLY A 75 -32.23 -0.12 7.53
N LYS A 76 -32.75 0.33 8.66
CA LYS A 76 -34.11 0.80 8.81
C LYS A 76 -34.33 2.25 8.34
N LEU A 77 -33.25 3.02 8.24
CA LEU A 77 -33.31 4.41 7.78
C LEU A 77 -33.51 4.44 6.27
N LYS A 78 -34.43 5.29 5.82
CA LYS A 78 -34.76 5.50 4.41
C LYS A 78 -34.38 6.91 4.01
N GLY A 79 -33.50 7.04 3.03
CA GLY A 79 -33.12 8.33 2.47
C GLY A 79 -34.36 9.07 1.91
N ASN A 80 -34.30 10.39 1.95
CA ASN A 80 -35.35 11.24 1.39
C ASN A 80 -34.92 11.71 -0.02
N LEU A 81 -35.82 11.61 -0.99
CA LEU A 81 -35.62 12.08 -2.36
C LEU A 81 -35.39 13.60 -2.46
N GLU A 82 -35.97 14.36 -1.51
CA GLU A 82 -35.82 15.80 -1.47
C GLU A 82 -34.48 16.26 -0.83
N SER A 83 -33.76 15.34 -0.17
CA SER A 83 -32.46 15.68 0.40
C SER A 83 -31.46 15.97 -0.70
N GLU A 84 -30.65 17.02 -0.53
CA GLU A 84 -29.57 17.36 -1.43
C GLU A 84 -28.42 16.36 -1.33
N VAL A 85 -28.23 15.75 -0.16
CA VAL A 85 -27.16 14.77 0.08
C VAL A 85 -27.74 13.51 0.69
N VAL A 86 -27.50 12.38 0.02
CA VAL A 86 -27.85 11.05 0.55
C VAL A 86 -26.55 10.30 0.85
N SER A 87 -26.37 9.90 2.11
CA SER A 87 -25.26 9.03 2.50
C SER A 87 -25.73 7.60 2.71
N THR A 88 -25.04 6.63 2.15
CA THR A 88 -25.49 5.24 2.14
C THR A 88 -24.36 4.23 2.30
N CYS A 89 -24.67 3.05 2.84
CA CYS A 89 -23.82 1.90 2.69
C CYS A 89 -24.20 1.08 1.45
N ILE A 90 -23.22 0.51 0.79
CA ILE A 90 -23.40 -0.28 -0.43
C ILE A 90 -24.43 -1.42 -0.25
N ALA A 91 -24.41 -2.10 0.91
CA ALA A 91 -25.34 -3.19 1.19
C ALA A 91 -26.82 -2.76 1.17
N SER A 92 -27.11 -1.55 1.61
CA SER A 92 -28.48 -0.98 1.58
C SER A 92 -28.84 -0.44 0.20
N MET A 93 -27.95 0.36 -0.40
CA MET A 93 -28.21 0.99 -1.69
C MET A 93 -28.34 -0.03 -2.82
N SER A 94 -27.54 -1.09 -2.85
CA SER A 94 -27.61 -2.13 -3.88
C SER A 94 -28.96 -2.87 -3.95
N ARG A 95 -29.76 -2.78 -2.88
CA ARG A 95 -31.14 -3.33 -2.82
C ARG A 95 -32.21 -2.28 -3.14
N ARG A 96 -31.91 -0.99 -2.93
CA ARG A 96 -32.92 0.10 -2.96
C ARG A 96 -32.67 1.16 -4.04
N PHE A 97 -31.60 1.01 -4.84
CA PHE A 97 -31.18 2.00 -5.83
C PHE A 97 -32.31 2.40 -6.80
N LYS A 98 -33.23 1.48 -7.15
CA LYS A 98 -34.37 1.74 -8.05
C LYS A 98 -35.37 2.75 -7.49
N LYS A 99 -35.30 3.08 -6.19
CA LYS A 99 -36.08 4.16 -5.58
C LYS A 99 -35.69 5.52 -6.16
N TYR A 100 -34.47 5.67 -6.61
CA TYR A 100 -33.91 6.89 -7.16
C TYR A 100 -33.85 6.80 -8.69
N PRO A 101 -34.31 7.83 -9.44
CA PRO A 101 -34.14 7.92 -10.87
C PRO A 101 -32.64 7.80 -11.26
N ARG A 102 -32.36 7.37 -12.48
CA ARG A 102 -30.95 7.18 -12.95
C ARG A 102 -30.12 8.46 -12.88
N ASN A 103 -30.74 9.59 -13.17
CA ASN A 103 -30.15 10.94 -13.18
C ASN A 103 -30.46 11.73 -11.90
N HIS A 104 -30.83 11.06 -10.81
CA HIS A 104 -31.20 11.73 -9.57
C HIS A 104 -30.04 12.46 -8.90
N PHE A 105 -28.83 11.93 -9.02
CA PHE A 105 -27.64 12.49 -8.42
C PHE A 105 -26.75 13.11 -9.48
N ASP A 106 -26.32 14.36 -9.26
CA ASP A 106 -25.36 15.07 -10.13
C ASP A 106 -23.94 14.59 -9.88
N VAL A 107 -23.64 14.24 -8.63
CA VAL A 107 -22.32 13.77 -8.20
C VAL A 107 -22.47 12.52 -7.33
N ILE A 108 -21.62 11.53 -7.59
CA ILE A 108 -21.48 10.35 -6.71
C ILE A 108 -20.07 10.30 -6.15
N ILE A 109 -19.97 10.29 -4.82
CA ILE A 109 -18.71 10.08 -4.09
C ILE A 109 -18.61 8.60 -3.73
N TRP A 110 -17.58 7.93 -4.24
CA TRP A 110 -17.23 6.55 -3.91
C TRP A 110 -16.13 6.55 -2.87
N ASP A 111 -16.51 6.45 -1.58
CA ASP A 111 -15.54 6.36 -0.50
C ASP A 111 -14.93 4.95 -0.44
N GLU A 112 -13.63 4.87 -0.23
CA GLU A 112 -12.80 3.65 -0.39
C GLU A 112 -13.04 2.97 -1.75
N ALA A 113 -12.88 3.74 -2.82
CA ALA A 113 -13.18 3.37 -4.20
C ALA A 113 -12.48 2.08 -4.71
N HIS A 114 -11.47 1.58 -3.99
CA HIS A 114 -10.87 0.28 -4.28
C HIS A 114 -11.85 -0.90 -4.14
N HIS A 115 -13.04 -0.68 -3.54
CA HIS A 115 -14.13 -1.66 -3.49
C HIS A 115 -15.02 -1.65 -4.75
N CYS A 116 -14.92 -0.66 -5.64
CA CYS A 116 -15.79 -0.53 -6.83
C CYS A 116 -15.86 -1.76 -7.74
N PRO A 117 -14.81 -2.62 -7.86
CA PRO A 117 -14.91 -3.85 -8.61
C PRO A 117 -15.86 -4.92 -8.05
N ALA A 118 -16.34 -4.80 -6.81
CA ALA A 118 -17.32 -5.75 -6.27
C ALA A 118 -18.68 -5.61 -6.97
N SER A 119 -19.39 -6.73 -7.20
CA SER A 119 -20.61 -6.80 -7.99
C SER A 119 -21.71 -5.83 -7.55
N SER A 120 -21.82 -5.56 -6.23
CA SER A 120 -22.76 -4.61 -5.68
C SER A 120 -22.48 -3.15 -6.09
N TYR A 121 -21.19 -2.79 -6.19
CA TYR A 121 -20.76 -1.47 -6.67
C TYR A 121 -20.94 -1.34 -8.17
N VAL A 122 -20.54 -2.34 -8.94
CA VAL A 122 -20.73 -2.40 -10.40
C VAL A 122 -22.19 -2.16 -10.76
N LYS A 123 -23.11 -2.75 -10.00
CA LYS A 123 -24.54 -2.58 -10.20
C LYS A 123 -24.99 -1.12 -10.07
N LEU A 124 -24.51 -0.40 -9.06
CA LEU A 124 -24.85 1.01 -8.85
C LEU A 124 -24.16 1.91 -9.89
N PHE A 125 -22.89 1.62 -10.18
CA PHE A 125 -22.10 2.37 -11.15
C PHE A 125 -22.73 2.32 -12.56
N ASN A 126 -23.29 1.16 -12.95
CA ASN A 126 -23.98 0.99 -14.23
C ASN A 126 -25.42 1.55 -14.24
N TYR A 127 -26.01 1.75 -13.06
CA TYR A 127 -27.39 2.25 -13.00
C TYR A 127 -27.45 3.78 -13.02
N PHE A 128 -26.71 4.44 -12.15
CA PHE A 128 -26.74 5.88 -12.03
C PHE A 128 -25.95 6.57 -13.15
N GLN A 129 -26.42 7.75 -13.54
CA GLN A 129 -25.83 8.57 -14.59
C GLN A 129 -25.50 9.97 -14.06
N PRO A 130 -24.56 10.10 -13.11
CA PRO A 130 -24.18 11.40 -12.59
C PRO A 130 -23.33 12.16 -13.60
N ARG A 131 -23.24 13.47 -13.43
CA ARG A 131 -22.26 14.29 -14.14
C ARG A 131 -20.83 13.91 -13.74
N LEU A 132 -20.60 13.66 -12.45
CA LEU A 132 -19.29 13.28 -11.92
C LEU A 132 -19.37 12.04 -11.02
N ASN A 133 -18.52 11.07 -11.28
CA ASN A 133 -18.13 10.03 -10.34
C ASN A 133 -16.76 10.35 -9.75
N LEU A 134 -16.68 10.55 -8.44
CA LEU A 134 -15.44 10.84 -7.72
C LEU A 134 -15.10 9.70 -6.78
N GLY A 135 -14.08 8.92 -7.11
CA GLY A 135 -13.58 7.85 -6.26
C GLY A 135 -12.45 8.34 -5.34
N PHE A 136 -12.59 8.11 -4.04
CA PHE A 136 -11.54 8.41 -3.06
C PHE A 136 -10.98 7.09 -2.52
N THR A 137 -9.66 6.94 -2.56
CA THR A 137 -8.99 5.75 -2.02
C THR A 137 -7.57 6.08 -1.52
N ALA A 138 -7.10 5.32 -0.55
CA ALA A 138 -5.70 5.36 -0.13
C ALA A 138 -4.82 4.40 -0.96
N THR A 139 -5.42 3.36 -1.52
CA THR A 139 -4.74 2.26 -2.21
C THR A 139 -5.43 1.97 -3.53
N PRO A 140 -4.97 2.56 -4.65
CA PRO A 140 -5.57 2.33 -5.96
C PRO A 140 -5.26 0.94 -6.54
N ASN A 141 -4.24 0.26 -6.00
CA ASN A 141 -3.84 -1.07 -6.45
C ASN A 141 -4.50 -2.13 -5.57
N ARG A 142 -5.11 -3.14 -6.19
CA ARG A 142 -5.66 -4.32 -5.51
C ARG A 142 -4.85 -5.56 -5.85
N ASN A 143 -4.73 -6.47 -4.86
CA ASN A 143 -4.05 -7.75 -5.03
C ASN A 143 -4.79 -8.71 -5.97
N ASP A 144 -6.09 -8.53 -6.17
CA ASP A 144 -6.95 -9.38 -7.01
C ASP A 144 -6.90 -9.06 -8.51
N LYS A 145 -5.98 -8.18 -8.94
CA LYS A 145 -5.76 -7.76 -10.34
C LYS A 145 -6.98 -7.11 -11.02
N VAL A 146 -8.06 -6.83 -10.30
CA VAL A 146 -9.20 -6.12 -10.88
C VAL A 146 -8.89 -4.63 -10.93
N ARG A 147 -8.87 -4.09 -12.13
CA ARG A 147 -8.40 -2.74 -12.42
C ARG A 147 -9.48 -1.70 -12.19
N LEU A 148 -9.14 -0.63 -11.48
CA LEU A 148 -10.01 0.52 -11.25
C LEU A 148 -10.19 1.40 -12.51
N ASP A 149 -9.34 1.23 -13.52
CA ASP A 149 -9.44 1.91 -14.80
C ASP A 149 -10.68 1.53 -15.62
N LYS A 150 -11.42 0.48 -15.24
CA LYS A 150 -12.75 0.17 -15.77
C LYS A 150 -13.86 1.06 -15.22
N PHE A 151 -13.60 1.76 -14.11
CA PHE A 151 -14.57 2.59 -13.40
C PHE A 151 -14.20 4.07 -13.43
N PHE A 152 -12.92 4.38 -13.49
CA PHE A 152 -12.42 5.74 -13.43
C PHE A 152 -11.49 6.00 -14.61
N ASP A 153 -11.72 7.08 -15.32
CA ASP A 153 -11.00 7.45 -16.54
C ASP A 153 -9.54 7.80 -16.26
N LYS A 154 -9.30 8.51 -15.17
CA LYS A 154 -7.94 8.90 -14.75
C LYS A 154 -7.86 9.19 -13.25
N ILE A 155 -6.63 9.16 -12.72
CA ILE A 155 -6.31 9.67 -11.38
C ILE A 155 -5.92 11.13 -11.54
N ILE A 156 -6.71 12.03 -10.93
CA ILE A 156 -6.51 13.48 -11.03
C ILE A 156 -5.63 14.05 -9.94
N PHE A 157 -5.56 13.36 -8.80
CA PHE A 157 -4.77 13.81 -7.66
C PHE A 157 -4.16 12.65 -6.90
N LYS A 158 -2.89 12.81 -6.51
CA LYS A 158 -2.17 11.83 -5.69
C LYS A 158 -1.43 12.52 -4.56
N TYR A 159 -1.65 12.05 -3.32
CA TYR A 159 -0.90 12.50 -2.17
C TYR A 159 -0.59 11.32 -1.24
N GLY A 160 0.65 10.81 -1.36
CA GLY A 160 1.09 9.58 -0.70
C GLY A 160 1.48 9.78 0.76
N LEU A 161 1.73 8.65 1.42
CA LEU A 161 2.09 8.57 2.83
C LEU A 161 3.38 9.34 3.15
N LEU A 162 4.45 9.07 2.40
CA LEU A 162 5.75 9.74 2.56
C LEU A 162 5.64 11.26 2.46
N LYS A 163 4.92 11.75 1.43
CA LYS A 163 4.71 13.19 1.26
C LYS A 163 3.93 13.78 2.44
N GLY A 164 2.96 13.02 2.99
CA GLY A 164 2.19 13.42 4.18
C GLY A 164 3.07 13.55 5.43
N ILE A 165 4.01 12.63 5.62
CA ILE A 165 4.93 12.67 6.76
C ILE A 165 5.97 13.78 6.55
N ARG A 166 6.61 13.88 5.37
CA ARG A 166 7.61 14.93 5.05
C ARG A 166 7.07 16.35 5.23
N ASN A 167 5.80 16.54 4.93
CA ASN A 167 5.15 17.85 5.10
C ASN A 167 4.50 18.01 6.48
N ASN A 168 4.83 17.16 7.46
CA ASN A 168 4.31 17.20 8.82
C ASN A 168 2.77 17.15 8.91
N TYR A 169 2.10 16.50 7.98
CA TYR A 169 0.65 16.24 8.02
C TYR A 169 0.31 14.90 8.67
N LEU A 170 1.30 14.03 8.80
CA LEU A 170 1.24 12.74 9.49
C LEU A 170 2.44 12.61 10.43
N SER A 171 2.29 11.79 11.46
CA SER A 171 3.38 11.46 12.39
C SER A 171 4.50 10.71 11.70
N ASN A 172 5.72 10.96 12.12
CA ASN A 172 6.86 10.13 11.77
C ASN A 172 6.67 8.68 12.30
N ILE A 173 7.40 7.73 11.74
CA ILE A 173 7.29 6.31 12.08
C ILE A 173 8.65 5.80 12.53
N GLN A 174 8.72 5.24 13.73
CA GLN A 174 9.82 4.37 14.14
C GLN A 174 9.35 2.93 14.02
N CYS A 175 9.95 2.17 13.11
CA CYS A 175 9.58 0.80 12.87
C CYS A 175 10.55 -0.18 13.54
N LYS A 176 9.98 -1.19 14.21
CA LYS A 176 10.68 -2.39 14.69
C LYS A 176 10.06 -3.60 14.02
N ARG A 177 10.86 -4.43 13.41
CA ARG A 177 10.43 -5.74 12.91
C ARG A 177 10.93 -6.81 13.85
N VAL A 178 10.03 -7.62 14.38
CA VAL A 178 10.34 -8.62 15.40
C VAL A 178 9.87 -9.98 14.93
N TYR A 179 10.74 -10.97 15.02
CA TYR A 179 10.39 -12.35 14.74
C TYR A 179 9.52 -12.94 15.85
N VAL A 180 8.47 -13.64 15.45
CA VAL A 180 7.57 -14.36 16.35
C VAL A 180 7.38 -15.79 15.86
N LYS A 181 7.08 -16.70 16.79
CA LYS A 181 6.77 -18.07 16.45
C LYS A 181 5.54 -18.13 15.56
N MET A 182 5.70 -18.45 14.30
CA MET A 182 4.67 -18.85 13.34
C MET A 182 5.32 -19.40 12.06
N ASP A 183 4.71 -20.42 11.47
CA ASP A 183 5.12 -21.00 10.19
C ASP A 183 4.01 -20.83 9.16
N LEU A 184 4.12 -19.76 8.37
CA LEU A 184 3.13 -19.42 7.36
C LEU A 184 3.23 -20.26 6.08
N SER A 185 4.23 -21.15 5.96
CA SER A 185 4.43 -21.99 4.78
C SER A 185 3.27 -22.96 4.52
N LYS A 186 2.55 -23.34 5.58
CA LYS A 186 1.39 -24.24 5.53
C LYS A 186 0.05 -23.51 5.39
N VAL A 187 0.04 -22.20 5.55
CA VAL A 187 -1.19 -21.39 5.52
C VAL A 187 -1.58 -21.09 4.07
N LYS A 188 -2.75 -21.58 3.66
CA LYS A 188 -3.26 -21.36 2.29
C LYS A 188 -3.56 -19.88 2.04
N THR A 189 -3.41 -19.47 0.79
CA THR A 189 -3.78 -18.12 0.34
C THR A 189 -5.04 -18.16 -0.53
N ARG A 190 -5.94 -17.19 -0.31
CA ARG A 190 -7.15 -16.99 -1.10
C ARG A 190 -7.36 -15.51 -1.37
N SER A 191 -7.69 -15.15 -2.60
CA SER A 191 -7.96 -13.74 -2.99
C SER A 191 -6.83 -12.76 -2.63
N GLY A 192 -5.58 -13.24 -2.66
CA GLY A 192 -4.40 -12.40 -2.41
C GLY A 192 -4.00 -12.21 -0.94
N ASP A 193 -4.67 -12.89 0.01
CA ASP A 193 -4.28 -12.90 1.42
C ASP A 193 -4.40 -14.31 2.02
N TYR A 194 -3.97 -14.50 3.27
CA TYR A 194 -4.04 -15.77 3.98
C TYR A 194 -5.48 -16.17 4.28
N GLN A 195 -5.78 -17.49 4.20
CA GLN A 195 -7.04 -18.03 4.68
C GLN A 195 -7.13 -17.89 6.21
N ILE A 196 -8.21 -17.24 6.68
CA ILE A 196 -8.35 -16.87 8.10
C ILE A 196 -8.35 -18.09 9.03
N GLN A 197 -8.98 -19.19 8.62
CA GLN A 197 -9.07 -20.41 9.44
C GLN A 197 -7.70 -21.09 9.61
N ASP A 198 -6.97 -21.28 8.50
CA ASP A 198 -5.64 -21.88 8.53
C ASP A 198 -4.66 -21.00 9.31
N LEU A 199 -4.78 -19.66 9.15
CA LEU A 199 -3.96 -18.68 9.88
C LEU A 199 -4.25 -18.70 11.38
N GLU A 200 -5.53 -18.79 11.80
CA GLU A 200 -5.90 -18.88 13.21
C GLU A 200 -5.28 -20.09 13.87
N GLN A 201 -5.39 -21.27 13.22
CA GLN A 201 -4.84 -22.51 13.74
C GLN A 201 -3.33 -22.40 13.94
N GLU A 202 -2.60 -21.89 12.95
CA GLU A 202 -1.15 -21.69 13.04
C GLU A 202 -0.76 -20.75 14.19
N LEU A 203 -1.46 -19.60 14.34
CA LEU A 203 -1.16 -18.62 15.38
C LEU A 203 -1.45 -19.13 16.80
N ILE A 204 -2.42 -20.03 16.95
CA ILE A 204 -2.72 -20.69 18.23
C ILE A 204 -1.68 -21.77 18.52
N ASP A 205 -1.43 -22.65 17.57
CA ASP A 205 -0.53 -23.80 17.74
C ASP A 205 0.93 -23.38 17.97
N SER A 206 1.35 -22.26 17.41
CA SER A 206 2.71 -21.72 17.52
C SER A 206 2.99 -20.96 18.83
N GLU A 207 2.00 -20.83 19.75
CA GLU A 207 2.09 -19.99 20.95
C GLU A 207 2.44 -18.50 20.64
N ASN A 208 2.06 -18.03 19.46
CA ASN A 208 2.33 -16.68 18.98
C ASN A 208 1.88 -15.60 19.99
N ALA A 209 0.74 -15.78 20.61
CA ALA A 209 0.15 -14.86 21.58
C ALA A 209 1.08 -14.52 22.76
N LYS A 210 1.85 -15.49 23.25
CA LYS A 210 2.84 -15.28 24.31
C LYS A 210 3.95 -14.35 23.85
N SER A 211 4.50 -14.60 22.66
CA SER A 211 5.53 -13.75 22.04
C SER A 211 5.03 -12.32 21.87
N ILE A 212 3.78 -12.12 21.41
CA ILE A 212 3.15 -10.80 21.29
C ILE A 212 3.06 -10.11 22.67
N GLY A 213 2.68 -10.84 23.72
CA GLY A 213 2.62 -10.31 25.09
C GLY A 213 3.99 -9.83 25.60
N GLU A 214 5.05 -10.58 25.32
CA GLU A 214 6.43 -10.19 25.66
C GLU A 214 6.90 -8.97 24.86
N ILE A 215 6.60 -8.93 23.56
CA ILE A 215 6.90 -7.79 22.68
C ILE A 215 6.19 -6.53 23.19
N TYR A 216 4.91 -6.63 23.55
CA TYR A 216 4.17 -5.51 24.12
C TYR A 216 4.87 -4.98 25.38
N LYS A 217 5.17 -5.83 26.36
CA LYS A 217 5.82 -5.44 27.62
C LYS A 217 7.17 -4.78 27.39
N LYS A 218 7.92 -5.23 26.40
CA LYS A 218 9.30 -4.77 26.16
C LYS A 218 9.39 -3.55 25.27
N HIS A 219 8.47 -3.36 24.33
CA HIS A 219 8.62 -2.40 23.24
C HIS A 219 7.46 -1.42 23.06
N ALA A 220 6.29 -1.66 23.66
CA ALA A 220 5.18 -0.74 23.54
C ALA A 220 5.41 0.54 24.36
N VAL A 221 4.98 1.66 23.80
CA VAL A 221 5.05 2.99 24.38
C VAL A 221 3.66 3.62 24.32
N GLY A 222 3.13 4.05 25.44
CA GLY A 222 1.85 4.75 25.54
C GLY A 222 0.64 3.94 25.04
N SER A 223 -0.38 4.63 24.57
CA SER A 223 -1.62 4.00 24.09
C SER A 223 -1.36 3.10 22.89
N THR A 224 -1.64 1.81 23.06
CA THR A 224 -1.26 0.76 22.09
C THR A 224 -2.48 0.13 21.44
N LEU A 225 -2.40 -0.07 20.12
CA LEU A 225 -3.37 -0.81 19.34
C LEU A 225 -2.71 -2.05 18.71
N ILE A 226 -3.20 -3.23 19.04
CA ILE A 226 -2.73 -4.50 18.47
C ILE A 226 -3.75 -4.99 17.45
N PHE A 227 -3.28 -5.32 16.25
CA PHE A 227 -4.10 -5.95 15.21
C PHE A 227 -3.89 -7.45 15.21
N GLY A 228 -4.86 -8.19 15.72
CA GLY A 228 -4.88 -9.65 15.68
C GLY A 228 -5.60 -10.19 14.44
N ALA A 229 -5.39 -11.47 14.13
CA ALA A 229 -5.94 -12.12 12.94
C ALA A 229 -7.43 -12.47 13.08
N THR A 230 -7.80 -13.05 14.21
CA THR A 230 -9.17 -13.52 14.53
C THR A 230 -9.55 -13.11 15.94
N VAL A 231 -10.82 -13.31 16.30
CA VAL A 231 -11.28 -13.06 17.67
C VAL A 231 -10.58 -13.99 18.66
N GLY A 232 -10.47 -15.28 18.33
CA GLY A 232 -9.76 -16.26 19.15
C GLY A 232 -8.29 -15.89 19.37
N HIS A 233 -7.59 -15.49 18.31
CA HIS A 233 -6.20 -15.02 18.44
C HIS A 233 -6.10 -13.75 19.31
N CYS A 234 -7.03 -12.81 19.21
CA CYS A 234 -7.07 -11.62 20.06
C CYS A 234 -7.30 -11.97 21.55
N GLU A 235 -8.19 -12.91 21.82
CA GLU A 235 -8.48 -13.41 23.17
C GLU A 235 -7.27 -14.15 23.77
N GLU A 236 -6.53 -14.91 22.96
CA GLU A 236 -5.27 -15.52 23.40
C GLU A 236 -4.21 -14.47 23.73
N ILE A 237 -4.01 -13.43 22.91
CA ILE A 237 -3.08 -12.34 23.18
C ILE A 237 -3.47 -11.64 24.50
N GLN A 238 -4.75 -11.42 24.75
CA GLN A 238 -5.24 -10.76 25.94
C GLN A 238 -4.78 -11.44 27.23
N LYS A 239 -4.67 -12.77 27.27
CA LYS A 239 -4.19 -13.51 28.43
C LYS A 239 -2.78 -13.12 28.89
N TYR A 240 -1.95 -12.63 27.96
CA TYR A 240 -0.56 -12.21 28.24
C TYR A 240 -0.39 -10.70 28.44
N ILE A 241 -1.47 -9.90 28.27
CA ILE A 241 -1.47 -8.45 28.44
C ILE A 241 -2.59 -8.04 29.43
N PRO A 242 -2.34 -8.15 30.74
CA PRO A 242 -3.34 -7.77 31.75
C PRO A 242 -3.81 -6.32 31.56
N GLY A 243 -5.11 -6.08 31.70
CA GLY A 243 -5.73 -4.76 31.52
C GLY A 243 -5.98 -4.36 30.06
N SER A 244 -5.61 -5.20 29.08
CA SER A 244 -5.99 -4.98 27.70
C SER A 244 -7.46 -5.36 27.45
N VAL A 245 -8.05 -4.77 26.41
CA VAL A 245 -9.44 -5.04 26.03
C VAL A 245 -9.51 -5.48 24.56
N VAL A 246 -10.17 -6.62 24.33
CA VAL A 246 -10.45 -7.09 22.96
C VAL A 246 -11.68 -6.40 22.42
N ILE A 247 -11.57 -5.88 21.20
CA ILE A 247 -12.68 -5.27 20.47
C ILE A 247 -12.90 -5.97 19.14
N SER A 248 -14.15 -6.41 18.91
CA SER A 248 -14.54 -7.19 17.73
C SER A 248 -15.91 -6.78 17.21
N ALA A 249 -16.36 -7.33 16.08
CA ALA A 249 -17.70 -7.07 15.54
C ALA A 249 -18.81 -7.40 16.55
N LYS A 250 -18.57 -8.30 17.48
CA LYS A 250 -19.55 -8.73 18.52
C LYS A 250 -19.57 -7.81 19.75
N THR A 251 -18.62 -6.89 19.90
CA THR A 251 -18.52 -6.00 21.06
C THR A 251 -19.66 -4.99 21.06
N LYS A 252 -20.50 -4.96 22.08
CA LYS A 252 -21.71 -4.11 22.17
C LYS A 252 -21.39 -2.68 22.66
N ASN A 253 -20.51 -2.52 23.63
CA ASN A 253 -20.18 -1.24 24.29
C ASN A 253 -18.92 -0.55 23.71
N ARG A 254 -18.76 -0.59 22.38
CA ARG A 254 -17.57 -0.05 21.68
C ARG A 254 -17.30 1.42 22.00
N SER A 255 -18.35 2.24 22.05
CA SER A 255 -18.20 3.69 22.28
C SER A 255 -17.63 3.98 23.67
N GLU A 256 -18.00 3.20 24.69
CA GLU A 256 -17.47 3.30 26.05
C GLU A 256 -16.00 2.86 26.11
N ILE A 257 -15.69 1.71 25.50
CA ILE A 257 -14.29 1.22 25.41
C ILE A 257 -13.41 2.22 24.70
N ILE A 258 -13.86 2.81 23.58
CA ILE A 258 -13.10 3.83 22.86
C ILE A 258 -12.90 5.08 23.72
N LYS A 259 -13.93 5.48 24.47
CA LYS A 259 -13.81 6.59 25.42
C LYS A 259 -12.79 6.30 26.52
N ASP A 260 -12.86 5.13 27.16
CA ASP A 260 -11.93 4.74 28.20
C ASP A 260 -10.48 4.61 27.68
N PHE A 261 -10.29 4.18 26.44
CA PHE A 261 -9.00 4.21 25.76
C PHE A 261 -8.51 5.64 25.50
N THR A 262 -9.41 6.52 25.09
CA THR A 262 -9.10 7.95 24.90
C THR A 262 -8.74 8.63 26.21
N ASP A 263 -9.46 8.32 27.27
CA ASP A 263 -9.24 8.81 28.64
C ASP A 263 -8.03 8.14 29.34
N LYS A 264 -7.28 7.28 28.60
CA LYS A 264 -6.10 6.53 29.10
C LYS A 264 -6.39 5.57 30.28
N LYS A 265 -7.66 5.19 30.50
CA LYS A 265 -8.03 4.16 31.47
C LYS A 265 -7.69 2.76 30.97
N ILE A 266 -7.72 2.58 29.64
CA ILE A 266 -7.28 1.39 28.94
C ILE A 266 -6.02 1.77 28.15
N SER A 267 -4.90 1.09 28.42
CA SER A 267 -3.62 1.36 27.75
C SER A 267 -3.44 0.57 26.45
N CYS A 268 -4.15 -0.56 26.30
CA CYS A 268 -4.01 -1.44 25.16
C CYS A 268 -5.35 -1.95 24.67
N LEU A 269 -5.64 -1.71 23.39
CA LEU A 269 -6.74 -2.32 22.66
C LEU A 269 -6.21 -3.41 21.73
N ILE A 270 -6.87 -4.57 21.74
CA ILE A 270 -6.59 -5.67 20.81
C ILE A 270 -7.75 -5.76 19.84
N ASN A 271 -7.48 -5.52 18.57
CA ASN A 271 -8.51 -5.33 17.56
C ASN A 271 -8.57 -6.50 16.57
N CYS A 272 -9.77 -7.04 16.39
CA CYS A 272 -10.06 -7.96 15.30
C CYS A 272 -10.89 -7.27 14.20
N MET A 273 -10.24 -6.80 13.14
CA MET A 273 -10.84 -6.31 11.90
C MET A 273 -11.83 -5.11 11.98
N ILE A 274 -11.95 -4.45 13.14
CA ILE A 274 -12.92 -3.33 13.29
C ILE A 274 -12.29 -1.99 12.97
N PHE A 275 -11.11 -1.73 13.51
CA PHE A 275 -10.45 -0.43 13.37
C PHE A 275 -9.65 -0.28 12.09
N THR A 276 -9.88 -1.12 11.09
CA THR A 276 -9.25 -0.94 9.77
C THR A 276 -9.81 0.26 9.04
N GLU A 277 -11.09 0.61 9.26
CA GLU A 277 -11.75 1.74 8.58
C GLU A 277 -12.76 2.44 9.50
N GLY A 278 -12.99 3.74 9.28
CA GLY A 278 -14.15 4.49 9.80
C GLY A 278 -14.10 4.95 11.26
N THR A 279 -13.22 4.44 12.11
CA THR A 279 -13.19 4.81 13.53
C THR A 279 -12.17 5.90 13.80
N ASP A 280 -12.57 6.93 14.52
CA ASP A 280 -11.69 8.00 14.98
C ASP A 280 -11.08 7.62 16.34
N LEU A 281 -9.85 7.09 16.31
CA LEU A 281 -9.06 6.82 17.50
C LEU A 281 -8.03 7.95 17.64
N PRO A 282 -8.12 8.79 18.69
CA PRO A 282 -7.38 10.05 18.72
C PRO A 282 -5.89 9.88 18.93
N LEU A 283 -5.47 9.14 19.95
CA LEU A 283 -4.06 8.98 20.31
C LEU A 283 -3.67 7.50 20.30
N ILE A 284 -2.86 7.14 19.33
CA ILE A 284 -2.19 5.83 19.29
C ILE A 284 -0.69 6.09 19.20
N ASN A 285 0.05 5.71 20.23
CA ASN A 285 1.51 5.83 20.27
C ASN A 285 2.18 4.61 19.64
N THR A 286 1.62 3.41 19.87
CA THR A 286 2.16 2.15 19.36
C THR A 286 1.12 1.37 18.57
N ILE A 287 1.52 0.85 17.43
CA ILE A 287 0.79 -0.18 16.68
C ILE A 287 1.62 -1.45 16.65
N ILE A 288 0.99 -2.58 17.01
CA ILE A 288 1.57 -3.91 16.85
C ILE A 288 0.78 -4.67 15.80
N ILE A 289 1.44 -5.03 14.71
CA ILE A 289 0.85 -5.85 13.64
C ILE A 289 1.11 -7.32 13.99
N ALA A 290 0.19 -7.91 14.74
CA ALA A 290 0.22 -9.33 15.10
C ALA A 290 -0.50 -10.22 14.07
N ARG A 291 -1.00 -9.61 13.01
CA ARG A 291 -1.65 -10.27 11.87
C ARG A 291 -0.77 -10.19 10.63
N PRO A 292 -0.12 -11.28 10.22
CA PRO A 292 0.54 -11.32 8.93
C PRO A 292 -0.47 -11.12 7.80
N THR A 293 -0.10 -10.38 6.77
CA THR A 293 -0.95 -10.13 5.61
C THR A 293 -0.13 -9.94 4.33
N LYS A 294 -0.68 -10.39 3.22
CA LYS A 294 -0.19 -10.10 1.85
C LYS A 294 -0.96 -8.95 1.22
N ASN A 295 -1.94 -8.40 1.92
CA ASN A 295 -2.82 -7.34 1.44
C ASN A 295 -2.31 -5.96 1.85
N GLU A 296 -1.72 -5.24 0.89
CA GLU A 296 -1.17 -3.89 1.07
C GLU A 296 -2.22 -2.88 1.55
N SER A 297 -3.44 -2.95 1.02
CA SER A 297 -4.54 -2.06 1.42
C SER A 297 -4.86 -2.23 2.91
N LEU A 298 -5.00 -3.48 3.36
CA LEU A 298 -5.28 -3.78 4.76
C LEU A 298 -4.14 -3.31 5.67
N TYR A 299 -2.88 -3.58 5.29
CA TYR A 299 -1.72 -3.14 6.05
C TYR A 299 -1.66 -1.61 6.16
N THR A 300 -1.83 -0.90 5.03
CA THR A 300 -1.85 0.57 4.98
C THR A 300 -2.94 1.16 5.87
N GLN A 301 -4.11 0.54 5.91
CA GLN A 301 -5.21 0.97 6.77
C GLN A 301 -4.90 0.76 8.25
N MET A 302 -4.29 -0.38 8.62
CA MET A 302 -3.87 -0.66 10.00
C MET A 302 -2.84 0.37 10.49
N VAL A 303 -1.77 0.59 9.72
CA VAL A 303 -0.72 1.56 10.06
C VAL A 303 -1.26 2.99 10.09
N GLY A 304 -2.11 3.31 9.12
CA GLY A 304 -2.73 4.64 8.98
C GLY A 304 -3.51 5.12 10.21
N ARG A 305 -3.95 4.20 11.08
CA ARG A 305 -4.61 4.54 12.34
C ARG A 305 -3.70 5.28 13.32
N GLY A 306 -2.43 4.89 13.34
CA GLY A 306 -1.44 5.52 14.21
C GLY A 306 -0.74 6.72 13.61
N LEU A 307 -1.02 7.11 12.37
CA LEU A 307 -0.28 8.21 11.73
C LEU A 307 -0.85 9.60 12.01
N ARG A 308 -1.98 9.70 12.68
CA ARG A 308 -2.55 11.00 13.02
C ARG A 308 -1.63 11.76 13.96
N LEU A 309 -1.49 13.05 13.71
CA LEU A 309 -0.77 13.95 14.60
C LEU A 309 -1.53 14.12 15.90
N HIS A 310 -0.80 14.18 16.99
CA HIS A 310 -1.31 14.52 18.31
C HIS A 310 -0.24 15.26 19.12
N THR A 311 -0.63 16.20 19.96
CA THR A 311 0.30 17.02 20.75
C THR A 311 1.15 16.21 21.73
N GLU A 312 0.63 15.08 22.20
CA GLU A 312 1.32 14.16 23.12
C GLU A 312 2.05 13.02 22.40
N LYS A 313 2.30 13.17 21.11
CA LYS A 313 2.90 12.12 20.29
C LYS A 313 3.97 12.71 19.38
N ASP A 314 5.19 12.26 19.58
CA ASP A 314 6.33 12.60 18.74
C ASP A 314 6.32 11.78 17.43
N LYS A 315 6.20 10.47 17.56
CA LYS A 315 6.18 9.53 16.43
C LYS A 315 5.30 8.32 16.70
N LEU A 316 4.98 7.58 15.65
CA LEU A 316 4.35 6.27 15.75
C LEU A 316 5.41 5.19 15.97
N HIS A 317 5.29 4.42 17.04
CA HIS A 317 6.04 3.18 17.21
C HIS A 317 5.29 2.05 16.52
N LEU A 318 5.80 1.61 15.39
CA LEU A 318 5.22 0.51 14.61
C LEU A 318 6.04 -0.76 14.85
N ILE A 319 5.38 -1.81 15.30
CA ILE A 319 6.01 -3.10 15.57
C ILE A 319 5.40 -4.13 14.63
N ASP A 320 6.19 -4.58 13.66
CA ASP A 320 5.82 -5.64 12.73
C ASP A 320 6.24 -7.00 13.28
N CYS A 321 5.27 -7.84 13.57
CA CYS A 321 5.51 -9.22 13.97
C CYS A 321 5.53 -10.09 12.71
N ILE A 322 6.68 -10.70 12.44
CA ILE A 322 6.89 -11.58 11.26
C ILE A 322 7.24 -12.99 11.70
N GLY A 323 6.90 -13.97 10.86
CA GLY A 323 7.23 -15.37 11.11
C GLY A 323 8.74 -15.64 11.01
N VAL A 324 9.20 -16.66 11.74
CA VAL A 324 10.58 -17.17 11.63
C VAL A 324 10.85 -17.91 10.31
N SER A 325 9.80 -18.21 9.53
CA SER A 325 9.91 -18.70 8.16
C SER A 325 10.05 -17.52 7.21
N ASN A 326 11.10 -17.52 6.35
CA ASN A 326 11.40 -16.48 5.39
C ASN A 326 10.33 -16.36 4.28
N GLU A 327 9.15 -15.86 4.58
CA GLU A 327 8.17 -15.53 3.53
C GLU A 327 8.41 -14.10 3.01
N LEU A 328 9.02 -14.02 1.85
CA LEU A 328 9.32 -12.78 1.11
C LEU A 328 8.07 -12.01 0.63
N SER A 329 6.89 -12.59 0.78
CA SER A 329 5.63 -12.00 0.25
C SER A 329 4.80 -11.25 1.28
N LEU A 330 5.26 -11.14 2.53
CA LEU A 330 4.59 -10.37 3.57
C LEU A 330 4.73 -8.87 3.33
N ILE A 331 3.64 -8.14 3.58
CA ILE A 331 3.69 -6.69 3.63
C ILE A 331 4.22 -6.27 5.00
N THR A 332 5.24 -5.44 5.00
CA THR A 332 5.88 -4.90 6.21
C THR A 332 6.02 -3.39 6.09
N ALA A 333 6.37 -2.71 7.18
CA ALA A 333 6.50 -1.27 7.17
C ALA A 333 7.50 -0.73 6.13
N PRO A 334 8.67 -1.34 5.91
CA PRO A 334 9.55 -0.90 4.83
C PRO A 334 8.92 -1.06 3.45
N SER A 335 8.21 -2.17 3.18
CA SER A 335 7.54 -2.36 1.89
C SER A 335 6.42 -1.35 1.68
N LEU A 336 5.76 -0.88 2.74
CA LEU A 336 4.78 0.21 2.68
C LEU A 336 5.40 1.51 2.16
N LEU A 337 6.67 1.76 2.45
CA LEU A 337 7.41 2.94 2.00
C LEU A 337 8.23 2.69 0.73
N GLY A 338 8.08 1.52 0.11
CA GLY A 338 8.75 1.16 -1.14
C GLY A 338 10.12 0.52 -0.98
N TYR A 339 10.49 0.13 0.23
CA TYR A 339 11.75 -0.55 0.48
C TYR A 339 11.56 -2.07 0.49
N ASP A 340 12.39 -2.79 -0.26
CA ASP A 340 12.46 -4.25 -0.24
C ASP A 340 13.60 -4.67 0.68
N ILE A 341 13.27 -5.01 1.93
CA ILE A 341 14.25 -5.49 2.91
C ILE A 341 14.21 -7.00 2.92
N THR A 342 15.19 -7.62 2.28
CA THR A 342 15.41 -9.06 2.39
C THR A 342 16.14 -9.37 3.69
N THR A 343 15.59 -10.31 4.47
CA THR A 343 16.23 -10.76 5.71
C THR A 343 17.42 -11.65 5.38
N SER A 344 18.57 -11.35 5.95
CA SER A 344 19.81 -12.15 5.75
C SER A 344 19.91 -13.37 6.68
N LYS A 345 19.01 -13.52 7.64
CA LYS A 345 19.08 -14.60 8.65
C LYS A 345 18.28 -15.83 8.23
N LEU A 346 18.97 -16.94 8.06
CA LEU A 346 18.37 -18.22 7.66
C LEU A 346 17.53 -18.88 8.77
N LYS A 347 17.78 -18.59 10.05
CA LYS A 347 17.03 -19.11 11.20
C LYS A 347 17.01 -18.08 12.33
N PRO A 348 16.12 -17.09 12.27
CA PRO A 348 15.97 -16.12 13.34
C PRO A 348 15.38 -16.76 14.61
N LYS A 349 15.70 -16.19 15.77
CA LYS A 349 15.13 -16.61 17.04
C LYS A 349 13.85 -15.84 17.36
N ASP A 350 12.92 -16.48 18.04
CA ASP A 350 11.72 -15.85 18.55
C ASP A 350 12.07 -14.64 19.45
N GLY A 351 11.37 -13.51 19.26
CA GLY A 351 11.65 -12.26 19.95
C GLY A 351 12.89 -11.49 19.45
N GLU A 352 13.62 -12.02 18.46
CA GLU A 352 14.77 -11.31 17.87
C GLU A 352 14.30 -10.12 17.05
N ILE A 353 14.94 -8.96 17.28
CA ILE A 353 14.70 -7.76 16.46
C ILE A 353 15.52 -7.86 15.20
N ASP A 354 14.84 -7.86 14.05
CA ASP A 354 15.47 -7.87 12.73
C ASP A 354 16.02 -6.47 12.40
N TYR A 355 15.23 -5.42 12.64
CA TYR A 355 15.71 -4.05 12.58
C TYR A 355 14.89 -3.12 13.49
N ASN A 356 15.52 -2.00 13.86
CA ASN A 356 14.93 -0.93 14.64
C ASN A 356 15.40 0.39 14.05
N VAL A 357 14.60 0.99 13.19
CA VAL A 357 14.97 2.19 12.44
C VAL A 357 13.84 3.21 12.45
N ASP A 358 14.20 4.47 12.41
CA ASP A 358 13.31 5.52 11.98
C ASP A 358 13.19 5.42 10.45
N LEU A 359 12.00 5.17 9.95
CA LEU A 359 11.79 4.96 8.51
C LEU A 359 12.08 6.21 7.69
N PHE A 360 12.16 7.37 8.34
CA PHE A 360 12.50 8.64 7.72
C PHE A 360 13.99 8.78 7.46
N ASP A 361 14.80 8.18 8.33
CA ASP A 361 16.25 8.23 8.20
C ASP A 361 16.76 7.21 7.18
N LEU A 362 15.92 6.24 6.78
CA LEU A 362 16.31 5.20 5.82
C LEU A 362 16.85 5.74 4.48
N PRO A 363 16.21 6.73 3.80
CA PRO A 363 16.74 7.27 2.56
C PRO A 363 18.09 7.99 2.73
N GLU A 364 18.25 8.75 3.81
CA GLU A 364 19.49 9.50 4.09
C GLU A 364 20.62 8.56 4.50
N ILE A 365 20.31 7.55 5.31
CA ILE A 365 21.29 6.51 5.69
C ILE A 365 21.76 5.71 4.47
N ILE A 366 20.91 5.56 3.46
CA ILE A 366 21.23 4.79 2.24
C ILE A 366 22.12 5.59 1.30
N GLU A 367 21.94 6.90 1.22
CA GLU A 367 22.72 7.77 0.34
C GLU A 367 24.09 8.12 0.93
N GLU A 368 24.24 8.16 2.26
CA GLU A 368 25.46 8.62 2.94
C GLU A 368 26.41 7.49 3.43
N ARG A 369 25.96 6.22 3.46
CA ARG A 369 26.80 5.13 3.99
C ARG A 369 27.31 4.19 2.91
N GLU A 370 28.51 4.46 2.42
CA GLU A 370 29.36 3.46 1.74
C GLU A 370 29.79 2.30 2.68
N ASP A 371 29.69 2.49 4.00
CA ASP A 371 30.06 1.55 5.06
C ASP A 371 28.85 0.89 5.73
N ILE A 372 27.95 0.30 4.97
CA ILE A 372 26.91 -0.55 5.52
C ILE A 372 27.54 -1.89 5.89
N PRO A 373 27.44 -2.38 7.16
CA PRO A 373 27.96 -3.69 7.52
C PRO A 373 27.47 -4.77 6.57
N ASP A 374 28.31 -5.76 6.25
CA ASP A 374 28.01 -6.81 5.25
C ASP A 374 26.73 -7.61 5.49
N ASN A 375 26.26 -7.66 6.73
CA ASN A 375 24.97 -8.23 7.14
C ASN A 375 23.75 -7.34 6.81
N TRP A 376 23.98 -6.11 6.32
CA TRP A 376 22.98 -5.15 5.88
C TRP A 376 23.04 -4.92 4.36
N LYS A 377 23.57 -5.83 3.58
CA LYS A 377 23.52 -5.77 2.11
C LYS A 377 22.07 -5.88 1.65
N ILE A 378 21.42 -4.77 1.73
CA ILE A 378 20.08 -4.52 1.27
C ILE A 378 20.17 -4.27 -0.23
N ASN A 379 19.61 -5.19 -1.02
CA ASN A 379 19.41 -4.95 -2.45
C ASN A 379 18.25 -3.97 -2.60
N TYR A 380 18.56 -2.67 -2.63
CA TYR A 380 17.56 -1.63 -2.82
C TYR A 380 16.99 -1.69 -4.23
N LYS A 381 15.73 -2.04 -4.36
CA LYS A 381 14.87 -1.46 -5.36
C LYS A 381 14.05 -0.39 -4.66
N LEU A 382 14.29 0.86 -4.97
CA LEU A 382 13.37 1.93 -4.65
C LEU A 382 12.06 1.59 -5.37
N VAL A 383 11.13 0.94 -4.69
CA VAL A 383 9.83 0.65 -5.24
C VAL A 383 8.99 1.87 -4.92
N ASN A 384 8.76 2.72 -5.91
CA ASN A 384 7.74 3.74 -5.79
C ASN A 384 6.40 3.00 -5.61
N LEU A 385 5.88 2.95 -4.37
CA LEU A 385 4.62 2.27 -3.99
C LEU A 385 3.41 2.78 -4.75
N TRP A 386 3.54 3.96 -5.34
CA TRP A 386 2.50 4.65 -6.07
C TRP A 386 2.79 4.74 -7.58
N ALA A 387 4.01 4.45 -8.00
CA ALA A 387 4.20 4.05 -9.38
C ALA A 387 3.37 2.78 -9.54
N LYS A 388 2.40 2.79 -10.47
CA LYS A 388 1.84 1.56 -10.97
C LYS A 388 3.02 0.59 -11.05
N LYS A 389 2.99 -0.59 -10.38
CA LYS A 389 3.69 -1.76 -10.88
C LYS A 389 3.06 -2.02 -12.24
N HIS A 390 3.40 -1.22 -13.19
CA HIS A 390 3.25 -1.58 -14.56
C HIS A 390 4.26 -2.71 -14.70
N ASN A 391 3.81 -3.94 -14.50
CA ASN A 391 4.48 -5.09 -15.07
C ASN A 391 4.38 -4.89 -16.57
N TYR A 392 5.21 -3.99 -17.08
CA TYR A 392 5.41 -3.89 -18.51
C TYR A 392 5.97 -5.22 -18.94
N ASN A 393 5.29 -5.85 -19.86
CA ASN A 393 5.84 -7.02 -20.50
C ASN A 393 7.01 -6.55 -21.37
N THR A 394 8.22 -6.75 -20.87
CA THR A 394 9.44 -6.45 -21.62
C THR A 394 9.79 -7.55 -22.62
N HIS A 395 8.91 -8.56 -22.77
CA HIS A 395 9.08 -9.71 -23.67
C HIS A 395 10.38 -10.48 -23.42
N ASP A 396 10.78 -10.58 -22.15
CA ASP A 396 12.06 -11.20 -21.77
C ASP A 396 13.29 -10.57 -22.44
N VAL A 397 13.19 -9.32 -22.86
CA VAL A 397 14.35 -8.54 -23.34
C VAL A 397 15.20 -8.08 -22.16
N ASN A 398 16.50 -8.25 -22.26
CA ASN A 398 17.49 -7.94 -21.22
C ASN A 398 17.71 -6.42 -21.07
N TRP A 399 16.65 -5.70 -20.69
CA TRP A 399 16.76 -4.29 -20.35
C TRP A 399 17.47 -4.08 -19.02
N TYR A 400 18.49 -3.24 -19.05
CA TYR A 400 19.13 -2.75 -17.82
C TYR A 400 18.38 -1.51 -17.31
N LYS A 401 17.89 -1.55 -16.09
CA LYS A 401 17.23 -0.41 -15.43
C LYS A 401 18.25 0.33 -14.57
N HIS A 402 18.45 1.61 -14.87
CA HIS A 402 19.32 2.51 -14.14
C HIS A 402 18.69 2.98 -12.82
N SER A 403 19.52 3.54 -11.93
CA SER A 403 19.07 4.11 -10.64
C SER A 403 18.09 5.27 -10.80
N ASP A 404 18.23 6.05 -11.88
CA ASP A 404 17.30 7.13 -12.24
C ASP A 404 15.95 6.62 -12.81
N GLY A 405 15.77 5.30 -12.94
CA GLY A 405 14.58 4.67 -13.50
C GLY A 405 14.57 4.56 -15.03
N SER A 406 15.57 5.08 -15.72
CA SER A 406 15.72 4.92 -17.18
C SER A 406 16.10 3.48 -17.54
N PHE A 407 15.90 3.13 -18.81
CA PHE A 407 16.26 1.80 -19.32
C PHE A 407 17.33 1.89 -20.39
N SER A 408 18.25 0.92 -20.40
CA SER A 408 19.15 0.74 -21.51
C SER A 408 19.19 -0.70 -21.97
N LEU A 409 19.46 -0.87 -23.25
CA LEU A 409 19.66 -2.16 -23.92
C LEU A 409 20.91 -2.09 -24.76
N SER A 410 21.86 -2.96 -24.50
CA SER A 410 23.10 -3.09 -25.27
C SER A 410 22.89 -4.12 -26.37
N LEU A 411 23.19 -3.73 -27.61
CA LEU A 411 23.32 -4.58 -28.78
C LEU A 411 24.79 -4.61 -29.20
N LYS A 412 25.15 -5.46 -30.13
CA LYS A 412 26.54 -5.65 -30.58
C LYS A 412 27.17 -4.34 -31.10
N THR A 413 26.42 -3.52 -31.81
CA THR A 413 26.92 -2.30 -32.45
C THR A 413 26.37 -1.01 -31.86
N LYS A 414 25.39 -1.06 -30.97
CA LYS A 414 24.78 0.14 -30.39
C LYS A 414 24.14 -0.11 -29.03
N LYS A 415 23.95 0.98 -28.32
CA LYS A 415 23.24 1.02 -27.05
C LYS A 415 21.98 1.88 -27.20
N LEU A 416 20.84 1.35 -26.76
CA LEU A 416 19.60 2.08 -26.68
C LEU A 416 19.46 2.59 -25.23
N LYS A 417 19.07 3.86 -25.05
CA LYS A 417 18.78 4.43 -23.73
C LYS A 417 17.49 5.22 -23.80
N THR A 418 16.64 5.05 -22.80
CA THR A 418 15.36 5.74 -22.67
C THR A 418 15.38 6.71 -21.49
N SER A 419 14.36 7.55 -21.38
CA SER A 419 14.06 8.24 -20.11
C SER A 419 13.56 7.24 -19.06
N PRO A 420 13.47 7.64 -17.77
CA PRO A 420 12.59 7.00 -16.80
C PRO A 420 11.15 6.95 -17.32
N ILE A 421 10.37 6.00 -16.82
CA ILE A 421 8.93 6.01 -17.07
C ILE A 421 8.32 7.06 -16.15
N ASP A 422 7.61 8.02 -16.72
CA ASP A 422 6.98 9.10 -15.98
C ASP A 422 5.77 8.62 -15.16
N GLU A 423 5.19 9.52 -14.37
CA GLU A 423 4.03 9.23 -13.53
C GLU A 423 2.76 8.86 -14.32
N LEU A 424 2.72 9.23 -15.61
CA LEU A 424 1.62 8.92 -16.52
C LEU A 424 1.81 7.56 -17.22
N GLY A 425 2.96 6.89 -16.99
CA GLY A 425 3.28 5.61 -17.60
C GLY A 425 3.90 5.75 -19.00
N ASN A 426 4.44 6.92 -19.33
CA ASN A 426 5.09 7.18 -20.61
C ASN A 426 6.61 7.10 -20.48
N ILE A 427 7.26 6.75 -21.60
CA ILE A 427 8.71 6.65 -21.76
C ILE A 427 9.14 7.48 -22.96
N THR A 428 10.22 8.25 -22.82
CA THR A 428 10.78 9.03 -23.91
C THR A 428 11.99 8.32 -24.50
N PHE A 429 11.99 8.16 -25.81
CA PHE A 429 13.08 7.57 -26.57
C PHE A 429 13.35 8.36 -27.84
N MET A 430 14.57 8.82 -28.06
CA MET A 430 15.00 9.63 -29.21
C MET A 430 14.08 10.85 -29.45
N GLY A 431 13.75 11.57 -28.36
CA GLY A 431 12.92 12.77 -28.41
C GLY A 431 11.41 12.56 -28.65
N LYS A 432 10.96 11.30 -28.69
CA LYS A 432 9.54 10.96 -28.83
C LYS A 432 9.03 10.26 -27.59
N THR A 433 7.83 10.63 -27.14
CA THR A 433 7.17 10.02 -25.98
C THR A 433 6.21 8.92 -26.43
N TYR A 434 6.24 7.79 -25.74
CA TYR A 434 5.43 6.61 -26.00
C TYR A 434 4.80 6.16 -24.68
N GLU A 435 3.64 5.57 -24.72
CA GLU A 435 3.14 4.74 -23.63
C GLU A 435 4.11 3.55 -23.45
N ALA A 436 4.54 3.28 -22.21
CA ALA A 436 5.67 2.40 -21.96
C ALA A 436 5.46 0.96 -22.47
N GLN A 437 4.23 0.41 -22.36
CA GLN A 437 3.95 -0.94 -22.90
C GLN A 437 4.08 -0.96 -24.41
N ASN A 438 3.50 0.04 -25.09
CA ASN A 438 3.58 0.16 -26.55
C ASN A 438 5.04 0.34 -27.02
N PHE A 439 5.87 1.04 -26.23
CA PHE A 439 7.30 1.15 -26.50
C PHE A 439 7.99 -0.23 -26.44
N PHE A 440 7.79 -1.00 -25.37
CA PHE A 440 8.42 -2.31 -25.22
C PHE A 440 7.95 -3.30 -26.30
N ASP A 441 6.66 -3.29 -26.65
CA ASP A 441 6.10 -4.14 -27.71
C ASP A 441 6.72 -3.82 -29.08
N LYS A 442 6.83 -2.54 -29.42
CA LYS A 442 7.47 -2.09 -30.67
C LYS A 442 8.96 -2.40 -30.69
N CYS A 443 9.64 -2.21 -29.56
CA CYS A 443 11.06 -2.56 -29.45
C CYS A 443 11.27 -4.06 -29.64
N PHE A 444 10.49 -4.90 -28.99
CA PHE A 444 10.59 -6.35 -29.14
C PHE A 444 10.37 -6.79 -30.59
N LYS A 445 9.32 -6.30 -31.23
CA LYS A 445 9.07 -6.58 -32.66
C LYS A 445 10.27 -6.19 -33.53
N ARG A 446 10.82 -4.99 -33.32
CA ARG A 446 11.98 -4.53 -34.05
C ARG A 446 13.27 -5.31 -33.78
N LEU A 447 13.44 -5.81 -32.52
CA LEU A 447 14.56 -6.69 -32.16
C LEU A 447 14.45 -8.04 -32.86
N MET A 448 13.25 -8.61 -32.94
CA MET A 448 13.00 -9.86 -33.65
C MET A 448 13.22 -9.69 -35.17
N ASP A 449 12.78 -8.57 -35.74
CA ASP A 449 12.88 -8.34 -37.19
C ASP A 449 14.31 -8.02 -37.65
N LYS A 450 15.08 -7.23 -36.87
CA LYS A 450 16.37 -6.67 -37.33
C LYS A 450 17.61 -7.16 -36.57
N TYR A 451 17.44 -7.81 -35.41
CA TYR A 451 18.52 -8.24 -34.51
C TYR A 451 18.28 -9.67 -33.99
N SER A 452 17.63 -10.48 -34.81
CA SER A 452 17.36 -11.89 -34.48
C SER A 452 18.62 -12.72 -34.34
N ASP A 453 19.68 -12.38 -35.04
CA ASP A 453 21.02 -12.97 -34.92
C ASP A 453 21.78 -12.57 -33.63
N GLU A 454 21.33 -11.50 -32.97
CA GLU A 454 21.89 -11.03 -31.70
C GLU A 454 21.07 -11.47 -30.47
N ARG A 455 20.11 -12.39 -30.60
CA ARG A 455 19.25 -12.84 -29.47
C ARG A 455 20.04 -13.35 -28.28
N TYR A 456 21.23 -13.89 -28.47
CA TYR A 456 22.12 -14.32 -27.38
C TYR A 456 22.59 -13.15 -26.49
N ILE A 457 22.42 -11.90 -26.89
CA ILE A 457 22.75 -10.68 -26.12
C ILE A 457 21.54 -10.11 -25.40
N TRP A 458 20.37 -10.11 -26.06
CA TRP A 458 19.21 -9.36 -25.60
C TRP A 458 18.01 -10.23 -25.18
N ASP A 459 17.96 -11.53 -25.53
CA ASP A 459 16.85 -12.43 -25.16
C ASP A 459 17.21 -13.21 -23.88
N LEU A 460 16.52 -12.88 -22.77
CA LEU A 460 16.77 -13.50 -21.47
C LEU A 460 16.53 -15.00 -21.47
N ASN A 461 15.65 -15.54 -22.29
CA ASN A 461 15.38 -16.99 -22.35
C ASN A 461 16.57 -17.73 -22.98
N ILE A 462 17.16 -17.16 -24.01
CA ILE A 462 18.38 -17.70 -24.61
C ILE A 462 19.57 -17.48 -23.66
N MET A 463 19.67 -16.34 -23.03
CA MET A 463 20.74 -16.07 -22.04
C MET A 463 20.69 -17.02 -20.85
N LYS A 464 19.52 -17.39 -20.36
CA LYS A 464 19.36 -18.34 -19.26
C LYS A 464 19.92 -19.72 -19.62
N SER A 465 19.80 -20.17 -20.87
CA SER A 465 20.28 -21.49 -21.29
C SER A 465 21.79 -21.68 -21.15
N TRP A 466 22.58 -20.62 -21.27
CA TRP A 466 24.05 -20.64 -21.09
C TRP A 466 24.53 -19.89 -19.85
N GLY A 467 23.65 -19.07 -19.25
CA GLY A 467 23.97 -18.17 -18.14
C GLY A 467 24.33 -18.85 -16.84
N TYR A 468 23.85 -20.05 -16.61
CA TYR A 468 24.16 -20.84 -15.42
C TYR A 468 25.53 -21.54 -15.46
N SER A 469 26.21 -21.54 -16.60
CA SER A 469 27.60 -22.04 -16.70
C SER A 469 28.54 -21.12 -15.89
N PRO A 470 29.68 -21.61 -15.37
CA PRO A 470 30.66 -20.77 -14.68
C PRO A 470 31.09 -19.58 -15.52
N ALA A 471 31.31 -18.45 -14.86
CA ALA A 471 31.77 -17.24 -15.53
C ALA A 471 33.08 -17.49 -16.28
N SER A 472 33.23 -16.88 -17.45
CA SER A 472 34.46 -17.03 -18.23
C SER A 472 35.61 -16.30 -17.57
N GLU A 473 36.86 -16.80 -17.77
CA GLU A 473 38.07 -16.13 -17.25
C GLU A 473 38.14 -14.66 -17.66
N LYS A 474 37.69 -14.31 -18.88
CA LYS A 474 37.64 -12.92 -19.36
C LYS A 474 36.73 -12.06 -18.51
N GLN A 475 35.54 -12.59 -18.16
CA GLN A 475 34.57 -11.89 -17.30
C GLN A 475 35.15 -11.71 -15.89
N LEU A 476 35.73 -12.77 -15.32
CA LEU A 476 36.34 -12.72 -13.98
C LEU A 476 37.54 -11.74 -13.92
N LYS A 477 38.42 -11.79 -14.91
CA LYS A 477 39.54 -10.84 -15.01
C LYS A 477 39.06 -9.39 -15.10
N LEU A 478 37.98 -9.15 -15.83
CA LEU A 478 37.44 -7.80 -16.00
C LEU A 478 36.77 -7.32 -14.71
N ILE A 479 36.01 -8.18 -14.02
CA ILE A 479 35.40 -7.86 -12.73
C ILE A 479 36.51 -7.56 -11.69
N ASN A 480 37.49 -8.43 -11.55
CA ASN A 480 38.55 -8.27 -10.56
C ASN A 480 39.45 -7.04 -10.83
N ARG A 481 39.55 -6.61 -12.09
CA ARG A 481 40.26 -5.37 -12.45
C ARG A 481 39.55 -4.12 -11.95
N HIS A 482 38.19 -4.10 -11.95
CA HIS A 482 37.41 -2.95 -11.56
C HIS A 482 36.90 -3.03 -10.13
N LEU A 483 36.84 -4.23 -9.57
CA LEU A 483 36.41 -4.53 -8.20
C LEU A 483 37.40 -5.54 -7.59
N PRO A 484 38.62 -5.11 -7.21
CA PRO A 484 39.70 -6.02 -6.74
C PRO A 484 39.30 -6.80 -5.49
N ASP A 485 38.49 -6.23 -4.60
CA ASP A 485 38.06 -6.84 -3.34
C ASP A 485 36.80 -7.70 -3.49
N TYR A 486 36.25 -7.83 -4.70
CA TYR A 486 35.06 -8.61 -4.94
C TYR A 486 35.37 -10.10 -5.10
N ASN A 487 34.78 -10.94 -4.25
CA ASN A 487 34.93 -12.40 -4.39
C ASN A 487 34.16 -12.92 -5.61
N SER A 488 34.87 -13.09 -6.72
CA SER A 488 34.29 -13.53 -8.01
C SER A 488 34.35 -15.05 -8.25
N SER A 489 34.83 -15.86 -7.28
CA SER A 489 35.18 -17.28 -7.47
C SER A 489 34.01 -18.20 -7.85
N ASN A 490 32.78 -17.84 -7.48
CA ASN A 490 31.58 -18.67 -7.68
C ASN A 490 30.51 -18.03 -8.62
N LEU A 491 30.91 -17.07 -9.44
CA LEU A 491 29.99 -16.42 -10.36
C LEU A 491 29.66 -17.31 -11.56
N ASN A 492 28.39 -17.35 -11.93
CA ASN A 492 27.99 -17.84 -13.24
C ASN A 492 28.07 -16.73 -14.30
N LYS A 493 27.97 -17.09 -15.58
CA LYS A 493 28.07 -16.13 -16.70
C LYS A 493 27.03 -15.01 -16.63
N LEU A 494 25.82 -15.34 -16.19
CA LEU A 494 24.73 -14.36 -16.07
C LEU A 494 25.02 -13.34 -14.97
N GLN A 495 25.45 -13.79 -13.80
CA GLN A 495 25.85 -12.93 -12.68
C GLN A 495 27.03 -12.04 -13.04
N ALA A 496 28.06 -12.63 -13.68
CA ALA A 496 29.21 -11.87 -14.15
C ALA A 496 28.81 -10.80 -15.17
N ASN A 497 27.89 -11.11 -16.08
CA ASN A 497 27.39 -10.16 -17.07
C ASN A 497 26.58 -9.03 -16.42
N GLN A 498 25.80 -9.32 -15.39
CA GLN A 498 25.06 -8.30 -14.62
C GLN A 498 26.02 -7.34 -13.90
N ILE A 499 27.07 -7.85 -13.28
CA ILE A 499 28.10 -7.03 -12.62
C ILE A 499 28.82 -6.14 -13.64
N LEU A 500 29.25 -6.70 -14.76
CA LEU A 500 29.91 -5.94 -15.82
C LEU A 500 29.00 -4.89 -16.43
N ASN A 501 27.72 -5.21 -16.64
CA ASN A 501 26.73 -4.24 -17.11
C ASN A 501 26.56 -3.10 -16.12
N LYS A 502 26.60 -3.37 -14.81
CA LYS A 502 26.53 -2.34 -13.79
C LYS A 502 27.79 -1.45 -13.82
N LEU A 503 28.98 -2.04 -13.94
CA LEU A 503 30.25 -1.30 -13.99
C LEU A 503 30.41 -0.40 -15.22
N PHE A 504 29.90 -0.84 -16.37
CA PHE A 504 30.06 -0.09 -17.62
C PHE A 504 28.83 0.76 -18.01
N ASN A 505 27.78 0.73 -17.20
CA ASN A 505 26.53 1.47 -17.45
C ASN A 505 26.14 2.39 -16.27
N SER A 506 26.93 2.40 -15.18
CA SER A 506 26.84 3.40 -14.10
C SER A 506 27.42 4.73 -14.50
#